data_270035e4771f5c776ef0ee56bac26645
#
_entry.id   270035e4771f5c776ef0ee56bac26645
#
_cell.length_a   1.000
_cell.length_b   1.000
_cell.length_c   1.000
_cell.angle_alpha   90.00
_cell.angle_beta   90.00
_cell.angle_gamma   90.00
#
_symmetry.space_group_name_H-M   'P 1'
#
loop_
_entity.id
_entity.type
_entity.pdbx_description
1 polymer ?
#
loop_
_entity_poly.entity_id
_entity_poly.type
_entity_poly.pdbx_seq_one_letter_code
_entity_poly.pdbx_strand_id
1 'polypeptide(L)'
;MKPFVLFASSVILFFVLFFGFSKISPEVRNPEKSGSLHFDNKDLTVELNSLKDSLSEGDKAYLNGLESELASAALDSAKIKSLQKISSFWYQQGRVDMSAEYAVKIAQTIPTGESWSIAASNLALAAKTPGLADDKISDFIARSKAAFIQASEADSGNISHKLNYALLSTEYPAPENPMEGILTLRKLNEDFPEDVTVLYHLARLAIQTGQWDRAKERLETIFKLDPENSRAACLMVQVAQHDGEPVKATEWQVKCNKNQ
;
A
#
# COMPACT_ATOMS: atom_id res chain seq x y z
N MET A 1 8.57 -43.91 -45.82
CA MET A 1 7.54 -43.32 -44.96
C MET A 1 6.98 -42.13 -45.71
N LYS A 2 5.67 -42.08 -45.88
CA LYS A 2 5.02 -41.08 -46.75
C LYS A 2 5.12 -39.67 -46.14
N PRO A 3 5.46 -38.62 -46.91
CA PRO A 3 5.63 -37.24 -46.39
C PRO A 3 4.39 -36.70 -45.70
N PHE A 4 3.23 -37.26 -45.97
CA PHE A 4 1.95 -36.87 -45.33
C PHE A 4 1.88 -37.19 -43.84
N VAL A 5 2.59 -38.21 -43.36
CA VAL A 5 2.59 -38.60 -41.92
C VAL A 5 3.48 -37.65 -41.12
N LEU A 6 4.55 -37.13 -41.67
CA LEU A 6 5.42 -36.15 -41.02
C LEU A 6 4.76 -34.77 -40.94
N PHE A 7 3.94 -34.40 -41.93
CA PHE A 7 3.20 -33.14 -41.91
C PHE A 7 2.08 -33.16 -40.89
N ALA A 8 1.34 -34.27 -40.77
CA ALA A 8 0.27 -34.43 -39.78
C ALA A 8 0.82 -34.43 -38.35
N SER A 9 1.98 -35.05 -38.08
CA SER A 9 2.60 -35.06 -36.75
C SER A 9 3.13 -33.68 -36.31
N SER A 10 3.65 -32.89 -37.27
CA SER A 10 4.12 -31.53 -37.05
C SER A 10 2.96 -30.57 -36.70
N VAL A 11 1.83 -30.69 -37.39
CA VAL A 11 0.63 -29.87 -37.10
C VAL A 11 0.01 -30.22 -35.75
N ILE A 12 -0.03 -31.51 -35.40
CA ILE A 12 -0.53 -31.95 -34.08
C ILE A 12 0.40 -31.44 -32.95
N LEU A 13 1.72 -31.51 -33.14
CA LEU A 13 2.70 -30.98 -32.18
C LEU A 13 2.56 -29.48 -32.01
N PHE A 14 2.33 -28.72 -33.10
CA PHE A 14 2.10 -27.29 -33.07
C PHE A 14 0.82 -26.95 -32.30
N PHE A 15 -0.28 -27.68 -32.53
CA PHE A 15 -1.52 -27.49 -31.80
C PHE A 15 -1.41 -27.83 -30.29
N VAL A 16 -0.68 -28.87 -29.92
CA VAL A 16 -0.42 -29.25 -28.52
C VAL A 16 0.46 -28.21 -27.86
N LEU A 17 1.47 -27.67 -28.51
CA LEU A 17 2.33 -26.61 -27.97
C LEU A 17 1.61 -25.26 -27.90
N PHE A 18 0.79 -24.92 -28.91
CA PHE A 18 0.09 -23.63 -28.95
C PHE A 18 -1.13 -23.57 -28.02
N PHE A 19 -1.91 -24.65 -27.92
CA PHE A 19 -3.10 -24.72 -27.08
C PHE A 19 -2.87 -25.40 -25.73
N GLY A 20 -1.83 -26.21 -25.58
CA GLY A 20 -1.46 -26.84 -24.31
C GLY A 20 -0.83 -25.88 -23.32
N PHE A 21 -0.12 -24.86 -23.79
CA PHE A 21 0.46 -23.81 -22.93
C PHE A 21 -0.48 -22.62 -22.64
N SER A 22 -1.61 -22.51 -23.34
CA SER A 22 -2.59 -21.45 -23.10
C SER A 22 -3.48 -21.67 -21.87
N LYS A 23 -3.24 -22.72 -21.09
CA LYS A 23 -4.01 -23.02 -19.86
C LYS A 23 -3.16 -23.07 -18.59
N ILE A 24 -2.00 -22.47 -18.59
CA ILE A 24 -1.41 -22.02 -17.33
C ILE A 24 -1.80 -20.55 -17.20
N SER A 25 -3.08 -20.30 -16.91
CA SER A 25 -3.43 -19.14 -16.16
C SER A 25 -2.62 -19.24 -14.86
N PRO A 26 -1.80 -18.24 -14.47
CA PRO A 26 -1.45 -18.14 -13.09
C PRO A 26 -2.80 -18.14 -12.37
N GLU A 27 -3.03 -19.13 -11.55
CA GLU A 27 -4.16 -19.18 -10.65
C GLU A 27 -4.10 -17.86 -9.89
N VAL A 28 -4.89 -16.90 -10.31
CA VAL A 28 -5.21 -15.73 -9.50
C VAL A 28 -5.90 -16.38 -8.31
N ARG A 29 -5.10 -16.65 -7.30
CA ARG A 29 -5.54 -17.20 -6.02
C ARG A 29 -6.67 -16.31 -5.59
N ASN A 30 -7.87 -16.87 -5.58
CA ASN A 30 -9.08 -16.20 -5.14
C ASN A 30 -8.76 -15.42 -3.87
N PRO A 31 -8.97 -14.10 -3.84
CA PRO A 31 -8.72 -13.28 -2.64
C PRO A 31 -9.63 -13.66 -1.46
N GLU A 32 -10.54 -14.62 -1.64
CA GLU A 32 -11.40 -15.16 -0.58
C GLU A 32 -10.66 -15.84 0.60
N LYS A 33 -9.33 -16.00 0.52
CA LYS A 33 -8.50 -16.48 1.65
C LYS A 33 -7.47 -15.46 2.14
N SER A 34 -7.38 -14.30 1.53
CA SER A 34 -6.63 -13.17 2.04
C SER A 34 -7.50 -12.46 3.08
N GLY A 35 -7.10 -12.52 4.34
CA GLY A 35 -7.73 -12.05 5.56
C GLY A 35 -9.04 -11.28 5.35
N SER A 36 -10.16 -11.85 5.75
CA SER A 36 -11.44 -11.19 5.63
C SER A 36 -11.33 -9.80 6.27
N LEU A 37 -11.72 -8.74 5.54
CA LEU A 37 -11.92 -7.41 6.13
C LEU A 37 -13.07 -7.44 7.17
N HIS A 38 -13.56 -8.64 7.48
CA HIS A 38 -14.52 -8.91 8.54
C HIS A 38 -13.80 -8.98 9.87
N PHE A 39 -14.01 -7.93 10.66
CA PHE A 39 -13.84 -8.00 12.09
C PHE A 39 -14.69 -9.11 12.69
N ASP A 40 -14.11 -9.83 13.63
CA ASP A 40 -14.93 -10.39 14.68
C ASP A 40 -15.46 -9.18 15.51
N ASN A 41 -16.66 -8.72 15.16
CA ASN A 41 -17.31 -7.57 15.79
C ASN A 41 -17.37 -7.67 17.33
N LYS A 42 -17.18 -8.88 17.85
CA LYS A 42 -17.26 -9.16 19.28
C LYS A 42 -16.03 -8.70 20.04
N ASP A 43 -14.83 -8.96 19.48
CA ASP A 43 -13.56 -8.55 20.10
C ASP A 43 -13.39 -7.03 20.08
N LEU A 44 -13.75 -6.39 18.97
CA LEU A 44 -13.72 -4.94 18.84
C LEU A 44 -14.69 -4.25 19.84
N THR A 45 -15.87 -4.83 20.05
CA THR A 45 -16.86 -4.27 20.98
C THR A 45 -16.37 -4.34 22.42
N VAL A 46 -15.72 -5.43 22.82
CA VAL A 46 -15.16 -5.60 24.17
C VAL A 46 -14.02 -4.61 24.37
N GLU A 47 -13.10 -4.51 23.42
CA GLU A 47 -11.99 -3.55 23.47
C GLU A 47 -12.52 -2.10 23.53
N LEU A 48 -13.48 -1.74 22.69
CA LEU A 48 -14.08 -0.42 22.65
C LEU A 48 -14.71 -0.04 23.99
N ASN A 49 -15.44 -0.96 24.63
CA ASN A 49 -16.04 -0.71 25.94
C ASN A 49 -14.98 -0.49 27.03
N SER A 50 -13.93 -1.32 27.07
CA SER A 50 -12.81 -1.14 28.01
C SER A 50 -12.11 0.20 27.83
N LEU A 51 -11.94 0.65 26.58
CA LEU A 51 -11.35 1.95 26.28
C LEU A 51 -12.24 3.11 26.70
N LYS A 52 -13.55 3.00 26.47
CA LYS A 52 -14.52 4.01 26.92
C LYS A 52 -14.48 4.19 28.43
N ASP A 53 -14.32 3.10 29.18
CA ASP A 53 -14.25 3.17 30.65
C ASP A 53 -13.03 3.96 31.13
N SER A 54 -11.95 3.99 30.34
CA SER A 54 -10.72 4.74 30.67
C SER A 54 -10.76 6.23 30.29
N LEU A 55 -11.75 6.69 29.53
CA LEU A 55 -11.90 8.09 29.12
C LEU A 55 -12.33 8.98 30.27
N SER A 56 -12.03 10.28 30.16
CA SER A 56 -12.63 11.30 31.05
C SER A 56 -14.16 11.36 30.85
N GLU A 57 -14.89 11.83 31.86
CA GLU A 57 -16.36 11.96 31.75
C GLU A 57 -16.78 12.90 30.60
N GLY A 58 -15.99 13.95 30.31
CA GLY A 58 -16.24 14.85 29.20
C GLY A 58 -16.05 14.15 27.83
N ASP A 59 -14.99 13.36 27.70
CA ASP A 59 -14.72 12.60 26.48
C ASP A 59 -15.75 11.48 26.25
N LYS A 60 -16.17 10.80 27.33
CA LYS A 60 -17.27 9.83 27.27
C LYS A 60 -18.58 10.48 26.79
N ALA A 61 -18.95 11.62 27.36
CA ALA A 61 -20.16 12.33 26.95
C ALA A 61 -20.08 12.78 25.49
N TYR A 62 -18.92 13.28 25.02
CA TYR A 62 -18.70 13.68 23.64
C TYR A 62 -18.80 12.48 22.69
N LEU A 63 -18.12 11.38 22.99
CA LEU A 63 -18.14 10.17 22.16
C LEU A 63 -19.56 9.57 22.08
N ASN A 64 -20.28 9.49 23.21
CA ASN A 64 -21.67 9.04 23.24
C ASN A 64 -22.58 9.92 22.38
N GLY A 65 -22.35 11.23 22.35
CA GLY A 65 -23.03 12.16 21.44
C GLY A 65 -22.80 11.81 19.97
N LEU A 66 -21.53 11.57 19.59
CA LEU A 66 -21.17 11.17 18.21
C LEU A 66 -21.77 9.82 17.81
N GLU A 67 -21.79 8.86 18.72
CA GLU A 67 -22.42 7.54 18.47
C GLU A 67 -23.93 7.65 18.32
N SER A 68 -24.59 8.53 19.07
CA SER A 68 -26.00 8.84 18.92
C SER A 68 -26.30 9.52 17.57
N GLU A 69 -25.44 10.47 17.14
CA GLU A 69 -25.51 11.06 15.80
C GLU A 69 -25.38 9.98 14.71
N LEU A 70 -24.45 9.05 14.87
CA LEU A 70 -24.24 7.95 13.93
C LEU A 70 -25.44 7.02 13.87
N ALA A 71 -25.99 6.64 15.04
CA ALA A 71 -27.14 5.74 15.14
C ALA A 71 -28.42 6.34 14.53
N SER A 72 -28.59 7.66 14.63
CA SER A 72 -29.75 8.38 14.08
C SER A 72 -29.59 8.81 12.63
N ALA A 73 -28.39 8.65 12.03
CA ALA A 73 -28.10 9.07 10.66
C ALA A 73 -28.84 8.20 9.64
N ALA A 74 -29.79 8.79 8.92
CA ALA A 74 -30.56 8.12 7.89
C ALA A 74 -29.83 8.08 6.53
N LEU A 75 -28.97 9.07 6.26
CA LEU A 75 -28.24 9.20 4.99
C LEU A 75 -26.79 8.76 5.16
N ASP A 76 -26.21 8.12 4.15
CA ASP A 76 -24.81 7.69 4.17
C ASP A 76 -23.83 8.87 4.35
N SER A 77 -24.13 10.03 3.76
CA SER A 77 -23.34 11.25 3.97
C SER A 77 -23.30 11.69 5.45
N ALA A 78 -24.41 11.56 6.18
CA ALA A 78 -24.45 11.85 7.62
C ALA A 78 -23.70 10.79 8.42
N LYS A 79 -23.87 9.51 8.08
CA LYS A 79 -23.11 8.40 8.70
C LYS A 79 -21.60 8.62 8.56
N ILE A 80 -21.12 8.93 7.34
CA ILE A 80 -19.70 9.19 7.09
C ILE A 80 -19.20 10.34 7.93
N LYS A 81 -19.94 11.45 8.01
CA LYS A 81 -19.53 12.61 8.81
C LYS A 81 -19.39 12.23 10.29
N SER A 82 -20.30 11.43 10.84
CA SER A 82 -20.21 10.95 12.21
C SER A 82 -19.05 9.96 12.40
N LEU A 83 -18.85 9.02 11.47
CA LEU A 83 -17.71 8.10 11.46
C LEU A 83 -16.37 8.84 11.41
N GLN A 84 -16.25 9.90 10.60
CA GLN A 84 -15.05 10.75 10.51
C GLN A 84 -14.77 11.47 11.83
N LYS A 85 -15.80 12.00 12.50
CA LYS A 85 -15.65 12.64 13.81
C LYS A 85 -15.17 11.62 14.86
N ILE A 86 -15.73 10.41 14.86
CA ILE A 86 -15.35 9.35 15.81
C ILE A 86 -13.91 8.87 15.52
N SER A 87 -13.55 8.68 14.25
CA SER A 87 -12.19 8.35 13.86
C SER A 87 -11.18 9.42 14.34
N SER A 88 -11.50 10.69 14.12
CA SER A 88 -10.67 11.82 14.57
C SER A 88 -10.56 11.89 16.09
N PHE A 89 -11.65 11.62 16.81
CA PHE A 89 -11.65 11.54 18.26
C PHE A 89 -10.66 10.49 18.77
N TRP A 90 -10.74 9.27 18.26
CA TRP A 90 -9.84 8.19 18.67
C TRP A 90 -8.37 8.48 18.31
N TYR A 91 -8.13 9.10 17.15
CA TYR A 91 -6.79 9.54 16.78
C TYR A 91 -6.22 10.56 17.79
N GLN A 92 -7.04 11.54 18.22
CA GLN A 92 -6.65 12.53 19.24
C GLN A 92 -6.40 11.92 20.62
N GLN A 93 -7.09 10.83 20.96
CA GLN A 93 -6.84 10.02 22.16
C GLN A 93 -5.60 9.12 22.05
N GLY A 94 -4.82 9.21 20.95
CA GLY A 94 -3.65 8.37 20.68
C GLY A 94 -4.00 6.93 20.30
N ARG A 95 -5.28 6.62 20.07
CA ARG A 95 -5.78 5.29 19.68
C ARG A 95 -5.90 5.21 18.15
N VAL A 96 -4.72 5.13 17.51
CA VAL A 96 -4.60 5.02 16.05
C VAL A 96 -5.26 3.75 15.53
N ASP A 97 -5.19 2.66 16.28
CA ASP A 97 -5.86 1.40 16.01
C ASP A 97 -7.38 1.59 15.89
N MET A 98 -8.03 2.22 16.87
CA MET A 98 -9.46 2.51 16.83
C MET A 98 -9.82 3.47 15.68
N SER A 99 -8.99 4.49 15.45
CA SER A 99 -9.17 5.41 14.31
C SER A 99 -9.17 4.67 12.96
N ALA A 100 -8.27 3.68 12.79
CA ALA A 100 -8.19 2.85 11.58
C ALA A 100 -9.47 2.03 11.37
N GLU A 101 -10.07 1.51 12.45
CA GLU A 101 -11.33 0.77 12.39
C GLU A 101 -12.49 1.61 11.86
N TYR A 102 -12.57 2.84 12.31
CA TYR A 102 -13.59 3.77 11.81
C TYR A 102 -13.30 4.20 10.35
N ALA A 103 -12.04 4.28 9.94
CA ALA A 103 -11.69 4.48 8.54
C ALA A 103 -12.15 3.31 7.64
N VAL A 104 -12.02 2.06 8.10
CA VAL A 104 -12.57 0.89 7.40
C VAL A 104 -14.10 0.96 7.28
N LYS A 105 -14.80 1.35 8.36
CA LYS A 105 -16.27 1.53 8.32
C LYS A 105 -16.68 2.62 7.31
N ILE A 106 -15.90 3.69 7.17
CA ILE A 106 -16.13 4.72 6.16
C ILE A 106 -15.99 4.11 4.76
N ALA A 107 -14.90 3.36 4.50
CA ALA A 107 -14.68 2.73 3.20
C ALA A 107 -15.75 1.68 2.85
N GLN A 108 -16.26 0.95 3.82
CA GLN A 108 -17.40 0.03 3.64
C GLN A 108 -18.72 0.76 3.33
N THR A 109 -18.89 1.98 3.85
CA THR A 109 -20.09 2.80 3.60
C THR A 109 -20.04 3.45 2.22
N ILE A 110 -18.87 3.97 1.82
CA ILE A 110 -18.62 4.49 0.45
C ILE A 110 -17.36 3.80 -0.10
N PRO A 111 -17.51 2.72 -0.86
CA PRO A 111 -16.40 1.90 -1.37
C PRO A 111 -15.74 2.54 -2.62
N THR A 112 -15.06 3.67 -2.43
CA THR A 112 -14.25 4.33 -3.47
C THR A 112 -12.78 3.96 -3.33
N GLY A 113 -11.98 4.16 -4.39
CA GLY A 113 -10.53 3.98 -4.36
C GLY A 113 -9.88 4.83 -3.27
N GLU A 114 -10.32 6.08 -3.12
CA GLU A 114 -9.82 6.99 -2.09
C GLU A 114 -10.14 6.52 -0.67
N SER A 115 -11.40 6.16 -0.38
CA SER A 115 -11.81 5.72 0.96
C SER A 115 -11.11 4.44 1.39
N TRP A 116 -10.95 3.46 0.48
CA TRP A 116 -10.18 2.24 0.75
C TRP A 116 -8.68 2.53 0.93
N SER A 117 -8.11 3.46 0.17
CA SER A 117 -6.70 3.85 0.32
C SER A 117 -6.43 4.55 1.66
N ILE A 118 -7.36 5.39 2.11
CA ILE A 118 -7.31 6.02 3.45
C ILE A 118 -7.40 4.95 4.54
N ALA A 119 -8.35 4.01 4.44
CA ALA A 119 -8.49 2.91 5.40
C ALA A 119 -7.20 2.07 5.45
N ALA A 120 -6.63 1.70 4.29
CA ALA A 120 -5.38 0.97 4.19
C ALA A 120 -4.23 1.69 4.88
N SER A 121 -4.09 3.00 4.63
CA SER A 121 -3.02 3.81 5.22
C SER A 121 -3.16 3.92 6.75
N ASN A 122 -4.38 4.06 7.27
CA ASN A 122 -4.63 4.08 8.70
C ASN A 122 -4.34 2.73 9.36
N LEU A 123 -4.69 1.61 8.72
CA LEU A 123 -4.34 0.26 9.20
C LEU A 123 -2.82 0.05 9.22
N ALA A 124 -2.10 0.48 8.18
CA ALA A 124 -0.63 0.43 8.16
C ALA A 124 0.01 1.29 9.26
N LEU A 125 -0.60 2.44 9.58
CA LEU A 125 -0.16 3.29 10.67
C LEU A 125 -0.45 2.64 12.04
N ALA A 126 -1.62 2.01 12.21
CA ALA A 126 -1.98 1.27 13.42
C ALA A 126 -0.99 0.14 13.72
N ALA A 127 -0.52 -0.57 12.70
CA ALA A 127 0.50 -1.61 12.84
C ALA A 127 1.84 -1.10 13.42
N LYS A 128 2.10 0.21 13.36
CA LYS A 128 3.31 0.86 13.91
C LYS A 128 3.13 1.36 15.34
N THR A 129 1.99 1.11 15.96
CA THR A 129 1.73 1.52 17.35
C THR A 129 2.68 0.77 18.30
N PRO A 130 3.45 1.48 19.15
CA PRO A 130 4.37 0.84 20.06
C PRO A 130 3.65 -0.10 21.05
N GLY A 131 4.22 -1.27 21.29
CA GLY A 131 3.72 -2.24 22.27
C GLY A 131 2.57 -3.12 21.78
N LEU A 132 2.21 -3.07 20.48
CA LEU A 132 1.28 -4.04 19.91
C LEU A 132 1.89 -5.45 19.88
N ALA A 133 1.05 -6.46 20.10
CA ALA A 133 1.41 -7.86 19.92
C ALA A 133 1.59 -8.19 18.43
N ASP A 134 2.49 -9.13 18.11
CA ASP A 134 2.87 -9.48 16.74
C ASP A 134 1.70 -9.97 15.88
N ASP A 135 0.74 -10.67 16.48
CA ASP A 135 -0.48 -11.12 15.83
C ASP A 135 -1.37 -9.94 15.40
N LYS A 136 -1.51 -8.93 16.25
CA LYS A 136 -2.24 -7.68 15.91
C LYS A 136 -1.52 -6.87 14.82
N ILE A 137 -0.20 -6.77 14.88
CA ILE A 137 0.60 -6.13 13.81
C ILE A 137 0.35 -6.86 12.49
N SER A 138 0.43 -8.20 12.50
CA SER A 138 0.21 -9.03 11.32
C SER A 138 -1.21 -8.87 10.76
N ASP A 139 -2.23 -8.80 11.61
CA ASP A 139 -3.61 -8.55 11.20
C ASP A 139 -3.78 -7.17 10.54
N PHE A 140 -3.30 -6.11 11.17
CA PHE A 140 -3.36 -4.76 10.59
C PHE A 140 -2.68 -4.68 9.24
N ILE A 141 -1.51 -5.31 9.08
CA ILE A 141 -0.78 -5.34 7.79
C ILE A 141 -1.55 -6.13 6.74
N ALA A 142 -2.07 -7.31 7.06
CA ALA A 142 -2.86 -8.11 6.13
C ALA A 142 -4.10 -7.36 5.64
N ARG A 143 -4.81 -6.72 6.56
CA ARG A 143 -6.00 -5.91 6.26
C ARG A 143 -5.67 -4.64 5.48
N SER A 144 -4.54 -4.00 5.77
CA SER A 144 -4.06 -2.85 4.99
C SER A 144 -3.77 -3.25 3.54
N LYS A 145 -3.08 -4.38 3.33
CA LYS A 145 -2.85 -4.92 1.98
C LYS A 145 -4.16 -5.19 1.23
N ALA A 146 -5.12 -5.85 1.90
CA ALA A 146 -6.43 -6.13 1.33
C ALA A 146 -7.18 -4.84 0.96
N ALA A 147 -7.13 -3.81 1.81
CA ALA A 147 -7.77 -2.52 1.54
C ALA A 147 -7.11 -1.77 0.36
N PHE A 148 -5.78 -1.84 0.17
CA PHE A 148 -5.13 -1.30 -1.04
C PHE A 148 -5.53 -2.06 -2.30
N ILE A 149 -5.77 -3.37 -2.24
CA ILE A 149 -6.32 -4.13 -3.36
C ILE A 149 -7.72 -3.61 -3.71
N GLN A 150 -8.61 -3.46 -2.71
CA GLN A 150 -9.95 -2.89 -2.92
C GLN A 150 -9.88 -1.47 -3.51
N ALA A 151 -8.94 -0.63 -3.05
CA ALA A 151 -8.71 0.69 -3.62
C ALA A 151 -8.33 0.61 -5.11
N SER A 152 -7.44 -0.31 -5.47
CA SER A 152 -6.99 -0.52 -6.86
C SER A 152 -8.08 -1.06 -7.77
N GLU A 153 -9.00 -1.87 -7.24
CA GLU A 153 -10.15 -2.41 -7.97
C GLU A 153 -11.21 -1.32 -8.19
N ALA A 154 -11.44 -0.49 -7.17
CA ALA A 154 -12.43 0.61 -7.23
C ALA A 154 -11.96 1.78 -8.11
N ASP A 155 -10.65 2.03 -8.21
CA ASP A 155 -10.04 3.06 -9.05
C ASP A 155 -8.76 2.54 -9.72
N SER A 156 -8.95 1.75 -10.77
CA SER A 156 -7.85 1.09 -11.50
C SER A 156 -6.93 2.05 -12.26
N GLY A 157 -7.37 3.27 -12.53
CA GLY A 157 -6.59 4.32 -13.18
C GLY A 157 -5.56 4.98 -12.26
N ASN A 158 -5.74 4.90 -10.95
CA ASN A 158 -4.86 5.52 -9.97
C ASN A 158 -3.77 4.54 -9.51
N ILE A 159 -2.59 4.68 -10.08
CA ILE A 159 -1.44 3.80 -9.76
C ILE A 159 -0.98 3.91 -8.32
N SER A 160 -1.32 5.01 -7.61
CA SER A 160 -0.90 5.23 -6.21
C SER A 160 -1.38 4.13 -5.28
N HIS A 161 -2.55 3.53 -5.55
CA HIS A 161 -3.06 2.41 -4.75
C HIS A 161 -2.16 1.17 -4.84
N LYS A 162 -1.79 0.79 -6.07
CA LYS A 162 -0.84 -0.32 -6.32
C LYS A 162 0.57 -0.01 -5.82
N LEU A 163 1.00 1.26 -5.95
CA LEU A 163 2.27 1.72 -5.42
C LEU A 163 2.33 1.56 -3.90
N ASN A 164 1.32 2.04 -3.19
CA ASN A 164 1.24 1.93 -1.73
C ASN A 164 1.17 0.46 -1.26
N TYR A 165 0.40 -0.38 -1.97
CA TYR A 165 0.40 -1.83 -1.74
C TYR A 165 1.82 -2.42 -1.87
N ALA A 166 2.53 -2.07 -2.95
CA ALA A 166 3.86 -2.58 -3.22
C ALA A 166 4.88 -2.11 -2.16
N LEU A 167 4.79 -0.86 -1.72
CA LEU A 167 5.65 -0.32 -0.66
C LEU A 167 5.40 -1.03 0.67
N LEU A 168 4.14 -1.22 1.05
CA LEU A 168 3.76 -1.96 2.25
C LEU A 168 4.23 -3.42 2.18
N SER A 169 4.08 -4.08 1.02
CA SER A 169 4.54 -5.46 0.81
C SER A 169 6.07 -5.58 0.80
N THR A 170 6.79 -4.51 0.48
CA THR A 170 8.26 -4.48 0.59
C THR A 170 8.71 -4.27 2.05
N GLU A 171 7.97 -3.47 2.82
CA GLU A 171 8.25 -3.22 4.25
C GLU A 171 7.88 -4.43 5.12
N TYR A 172 6.79 -5.11 4.78
CA TYR A 172 6.25 -6.29 5.47
C TYR A 172 6.08 -7.44 4.47
N PRO A 173 7.17 -8.10 4.08
CA PRO A 173 7.12 -9.19 3.10
C PRO A 173 6.38 -10.41 3.66
N ALA A 174 5.51 -11.01 2.83
CA ALA A 174 4.85 -12.25 3.17
C ALA A 174 5.84 -13.42 3.07
N PRO A 175 5.91 -14.32 4.05
CA PRO A 175 6.85 -15.45 4.04
C PRO A 175 6.76 -16.32 2.76
N GLU A 176 5.55 -16.51 2.24
CA GLU A 176 5.29 -17.28 1.03
C GLU A 176 5.66 -16.55 -0.27
N ASN A 177 5.76 -15.22 -0.24
CA ASN A 177 6.12 -14.40 -1.40
C ASN A 177 6.90 -13.13 -1.01
N PRO A 178 8.13 -13.26 -0.53
CA PRO A 178 8.90 -12.14 0.02
C PRO A 178 9.27 -11.07 -1.02
N MET A 179 9.22 -11.41 -2.31
CA MET A 179 9.56 -10.50 -3.40
C MET A 179 8.36 -9.75 -3.99
N GLU A 180 7.15 -10.02 -3.52
CA GLU A 180 5.91 -9.48 -4.10
C GLU A 180 5.93 -7.95 -4.27
N GLY A 181 6.30 -7.22 -3.22
CA GLY A 181 6.37 -5.76 -3.25
C GLY A 181 7.35 -5.24 -4.31
N ILE A 182 8.54 -5.83 -4.37
CA ILE A 182 9.57 -5.43 -5.34
C ILE A 182 9.14 -5.76 -6.78
N LEU A 183 8.55 -6.94 -7.01
CA LEU A 183 8.04 -7.34 -8.32
C LEU A 183 6.89 -6.43 -8.77
N THR A 184 6.00 -6.05 -7.87
CA THR A 184 4.91 -5.10 -8.15
C THR A 184 5.46 -3.72 -8.51
N LEU A 185 6.46 -3.20 -7.78
CA LEU A 185 7.12 -1.93 -8.12
C LEU A 185 7.80 -1.99 -9.50
N ARG A 186 8.46 -3.09 -9.82
CA ARG A 186 9.08 -3.27 -11.14
C ARG A 186 8.03 -3.30 -12.24
N LYS A 187 6.91 -4.00 -12.04
CA LYS A 187 5.80 -4.03 -12.99
C LYS A 187 5.20 -2.64 -13.19
N LEU A 188 5.01 -1.86 -12.12
CA LEU A 188 4.57 -0.47 -12.22
C LEU A 188 5.54 0.37 -13.05
N ASN A 189 6.86 0.18 -12.89
CA ASN A 189 7.85 0.89 -13.69
C ASN A 189 7.86 0.46 -15.18
N GLU A 190 7.53 -0.79 -15.49
CA GLU A 190 7.36 -1.26 -16.86
C GLU A 190 6.14 -0.62 -17.53
N ASP A 191 5.02 -0.51 -16.77
CA ASP A 191 3.76 0.04 -17.26
C ASP A 191 3.79 1.59 -17.30
N PHE A 192 4.55 2.22 -16.38
CA PHE A 192 4.67 3.68 -16.21
C PHE A 192 6.15 4.10 -16.04
N PRO A 193 6.96 4.00 -17.11
CA PRO A 193 8.42 4.18 -17.03
C PRO A 193 8.86 5.60 -16.66
N GLU A 194 7.99 6.58 -16.83
CA GLU A 194 8.25 7.99 -16.53
C GLU A 194 7.59 8.46 -15.22
N ASP A 195 6.99 7.55 -14.44
CA ASP A 195 6.44 7.94 -13.15
C ASP A 195 7.56 8.20 -12.13
N VAL A 196 7.72 9.48 -11.79
CA VAL A 196 8.78 9.97 -10.89
C VAL A 196 8.69 9.33 -9.50
N THR A 197 7.47 9.03 -9.02
CA THR A 197 7.28 8.43 -7.69
C THR A 197 7.72 6.97 -7.68
N VAL A 198 7.36 6.21 -8.71
CA VAL A 198 7.80 4.81 -8.86
C VAL A 198 9.32 4.74 -9.01
N LEU A 199 9.91 5.58 -9.88
CA LEU A 199 11.36 5.68 -10.07
C LEU A 199 12.08 6.01 -8.75
N TYR A 200 11.57 6.97 -7.98
CA TYR A 200 12.11 7.35 -6.69
C TYR A 200 12.15 6.18 -5.69
N HIS A 201 11.06 5.44 -5.55
CA HIS A 201 11.01 4.30 -4.64
C HIS A 201 11.92 3.16 -5.08
N LEU A 202 12.02 2.90 -6.38
CA LEU A 202 12.98 1.92 -6.92
C LEU A 202 14.44 2.35 -6.74
N ALA A 203 14.74 3.64 -6.87
CA ALA A 203 16.08 4.17 -6.59
C ALA A 203 16.44 4.01 -5.11
N ARG A 204 15.51 4.35 -4.20
CA ARG A 204 15.68 4.17 -2.76
C ARG A 204 15.97 2.70 -2.38
N LEU A 205 15.19 1.78 -2.94
CA LEU A 205 15.39 0.34 -2.72
C LEU A 205 16.74 -0.15 -3.29
N ALA A 206 17.15 0.38 -4.44
CA ALA A 206 18.45 0.07 -5.03
C ALA A 206 19.60 0.52 -4.12
N ILE A 207 19.52 1.72 -3.52
CA ILE A 207 20.48 2.19 -2.51
C ILE A 207 20.51 1.24 -1.31
N GLN A 208 19.35 0.90 -0.75
CA GLN A 208 19.25 0.02 0.42
C GLN A 208 19.85 -1.38 0.19
N THR A 209 19.84 -1.84 -1.07
CA THR A 209 20.39 -3.15 -1.47
C THR A 209 21.77 -3.07 -2.11
N GLY A 210 22.44 -1.91 -2.05
CA GLY A 210 23.79 -1.71 -2.58
C GLY A 210 23.87 -1.69 -4.12
N GLN A 211 22.77 -1.52 -4.82
CA GLN A 211 22.71 -1.48 -6.29
C GLN A 211 22.88 -0.03 -6.79
N TRP A 212 24.02 0.58 -6.47
CA TRP A 212 24.29 2.01 -6.65
C TRP A 212 24.14 2.49 -8.10
N ASP A 213 24.61 1.72 -9.07
CA ASP A 213 24.50 2.07 -10.50
C ASP A 213 23.03 2.17 -10.93
N ARG A 214 22.20 1.21 -10.50
CA ARG A 214 20.77 1.23 -10.79
C ARG A 214 20.04 2.37 -10.09
N ALA A 215 20.47 2.73 -8.88
CA ALA A 215 19.94 3.89 -8.19
C ALA A 215 20.24 5.16 -8.96
N LYS A 216 21.48 5.34 -9.38
CA LYS A 216 21.97 6.49 -10.16
C LYS A 216 21.19 6.65 -11.47
N GLU A 217 21.06 5.58 -12.26
CA GLU A 217 20.31 5.58 -13.53
C GLU A 217 18.87 6.08 -13.36
N ARG A 218 18.18 5.58 -12.32
CA ARG A 218 16.79 6.01 -12.03
C ARG A 218 16.71 7.47 -11.58
N LEU A 219 17.64 7.91 -10.73
CA LEU A 219 17.71 9.30 -10.27
C LEU A 219 18.02 10.26 -11.43
N GLU A 220 18.92 9.88 -12.33
CA GLU A 220 19.18 10.65 -13.57
C GLU A 220 17.95 10.74 -14.46
N THR A 221 17.15 9.67 -14.53
CA THR A 221 15.86 9.69 -15.24
C THR A 221 14.88 10.65 -14.56
N ILE A 222 14.80 10.65 -13.24
CA ILE A 222 13.96 11.61 -12.50
C ILE A 222 14.38 13.04 -12.83
N PHE A 223 15.68 13.36 -12.84
CA PHE A 223 16.13 14.73 -13.15
C PHE A 223 15.92 15.18 -14.59
N LYS A 224 15.76 14.24 -15.53
CA LYS A 224 15.34 14.58 -16.89
C LYS A 224 13.85 14.99 -16.94
N LEU A 225 13.02 14.37 -16.09
CA LEU A 225 11.58 14.63 -16.01
C LEU A 225 11.25 15.80 -15.07
N ASP A 226 11.94 15.89 -13.95
CA ASP A 226 11.77 16.90 -12.91
C ASP A 226 13.14 17.35 -12.38
N PRO A 227 13.79 18.37 -13.02
CA PRO A 227 15.12 18.84 -12.68
C PRO A 227 15.27 19.42 -11.26
N GLU A 228 14.18 19.87 -10.65
CA GLU A 228 14.16 20.47 -9.31
C GLU A 228 13.67 19.51 -8.22
N ASN A 229 13.61 18.21 -8.49
CA ASN A 229 13.17 17.21 -7.54
C ASN A 229 14.10 17.10 -6.32
N SER A 230 13.76 17.79 -5.24
CA SER A 230 14.56 17.82 -4.01
C SER A 230 14.67 16.44 -3.34
N ARG A 231 13.60 15.63 -3.38
CA ARG A 231 13.63 14.28 -2.79
C ARG A 231 14.64 13.37 -3.51
N ALA A 232 14.67 13.41 -4.83
CA ALA A 232 15.67 12.68 -5.63
C ALA A 232 17.07 13.21 -5.39
N ALA A 233 17.23 14.53 -5.22
CA ALA A 233 18.53 15.13 -4.89
C ALA A 233 19.09 14.61 -3.56
N CYS A 234 18.25 14.42 -2.54
CA CYS A 234 18.66 13.81 -1.27
C CYS A 234 19.18 12.37 -1.43
N LEU A 235 18.64 11.59 -2.36
CA LEU A 235 19.17 10.27 -2.69
C LEU A 235 20.48 10.35 -3.48
N MET A 236 20.63 11.34 -4.39
CA MET A 236 21.89 11.56 -5.12
C MET A 236 23.03 11.98 -4.22
N VAL A 237 22.77 12.63 -3.07
CA VAL A 237 23.82 12.86 -2.05
C VAL A 237 24.44 11.54 -1.61
N GLN A 238 23.60 10.53 -1.31
CA GLN A 238 24.07 9.21 -0.87
C GLN A 238 24.88 8.51 -1.97
N VAL A 239 24.41 8.58 -3.22
CA VAL A 239 25.14 8.01 -4.38
C VAL A 239 26.50 8.68 -4.56
N ALA A 240 26.56 10.03 -4.55
CA ALA A 240 27.80 10.77 -4.70
C ALA A 240 28.79 10.52 -3.55
N GLN A 241 28.29 10.34 -2.33
CA GLN A 241 29.12 9.96 -1.18
C GLN A 241 29.70 8.56 -1.35
N HIS A 242 28.90 7.60 -1.81
CA HIS A 242 29.36 6.24 -2.09
C HIS A 242 30.42 6.22 -3.20
N ASP A 243 30.22 7.01 -4.26
CA ASP A 243 31.14 7.09 -5.40
C ASP A 243 32.45 7.87 -5.05
N GLY A 244 32.56 8.41 -3.84
CA GLY A 244 33.75 9.19 -3.40
C GLY A 244 33.84 10.57 -4.06
N GLU A 245 32.68 11.17 -4.41
CA GLU A 245 32.57 12.47 -5.10
C GLU A 245 32.06 13.59 -4.15
N PRO A 246 32.89 14.06 -3.16
CA PRO A 246 32.39 14.97 -2.11
C PRO A 246 31.91 16.33 -2.65
N VAL A 247 32.49 16.81 -3.74
CA VAL A 247 32.08 18.08 -4.38
C VAL A 247 30.63 17.93 -4.93
N LYS A 248 30.36 16.86 -5.68
CA LYS A 248 29.02 16.57 -6.19
C LYS A 248 28.01 16.30 -5.06
N ALA A 249 28.43 15.63 -4.00
CA ALA A 249 27.58 15.42 -2.82
C ALA A 249 27.14 16.77 -2.22
N THR A 250 28.03 17.75 -2.14
CA THR A 250 27.69 19.10 -1.66
C THR A 250 26.74 19.83 -2.61
N GLU A 251 26.95 19.73 -3.92
CA GLU A 251 26.05 20.30 -4.92
C GLU A 251 24.62 19.71 -4.82
N TRP A 252 24.53 18.40 -4.68
CA TRP A 252 23.25 17.72 -4.49
C TRP A 252 22.59 18.07 -3.14
N GLN A 253 23.40 18.28 -2.08
CA GLN A 253 22.88 18.69 -0.78
C GLN A 253 22.18 20.06 -0.84
N VAL A 254 22.69 21.00 -1.64
CA VAL A 254 22.05 22.29 -1.85
C VAL A 254 20.68 22.13 -2.50
N LYS A 255 20.55 21.22 -3.49
CA LYS A 255 19.26 20.95 -4.13
C LYS A 255 18.29 20.19 -3.19
N CYS A 256 18.80 19.25 -2.38
CA CYS A 256 18.04 18.53 -1.37
C CYS A 256 17.35 19.48 -0.38
N ASN A 257 18.06 20.55 0.04
CA ASN A 257 17.58 21.48 1.06
C ASN A 257 16.61 22.56 0.54
N LYS A 258 16.41 22.70 -0.77
CA LYS A 258 15.60 23.79 -1.36
C LYS A 258 14.11 23.77 -0.98
N ASN A 259 13.57 22.62 -0.57
CA ASN A 259 12.12 22.43 -0.32
C ASN A 259 11.84 21.70 1.00
N GLN A 260 12.75 21.80 1.98
CA GLN A 260 12.54 21.29 3.34
C GLN A 260 11.99 22.34 4.28
#